data_7c6f67b1ca7dc45198f8f58156ac8c73
#
_entry.id   7c6f67b1ca7dc45198f8f58156ac8c73
#
_cell.length_a   1.000
_cell.length_b   1.000
_cell.length_c   1.000
_cell.angle_alpha   90.00
_cell.angle_beta   90.00
_cell.angle_gamma   90.00
#
_symmetry.space_group_name_H-M   'P 1'
#
loop_
_entity.id
_entity.type
_entity.pdbx_description
1 polymer ?
#
loop_
_entity_poly.entity_id
_entity_poly.type
_entity_poly.pdbx_seq_one_letter_code
_entity_poly.pdbx_strand_id
1 'polypeptide(L)'
;SINAFSKKAIALSKKAEDLNKNIPEKFNNPQVKSRISIIVTQLHALDLYINLDKIPADKVVSIIPNVNKGLQSLQAQFQEILRKEKIPMEQGEADMIRMLDTTRAIPSSKTILPKN
;
A
#
# COMPACT_ATOMS: atom_id res chain seq x y z
N SER A 1 -20.07 2.80 -1.51
CA SER A 1 -20.34 3.58 -2.71
C SER A 1 -19.05 4.01 -3.38
N ILE A 2 -19.16 4.38 -4.63
CA ILE A 2 -18.02 4.81 -5.43
C ILE A 2 -17.39 6.08 -4.82
N ASN A 3 -18.20 6.98 -4.31
CA ASN A 3 -17.70 8.22 -3.71
C ASN A 3 -16.87 7.95 -2.45
N ALA A 4 -17.35 7.05 -1.60
CA ALA A 4 -16.60 6.69 -0.39
C ALA A 4 -15.29 6.00 -0.76
N PHE A 5 -15.33 5.12 -1.74
CA PHE A 5 -14.14 4.43 -2.22
C PHE A 5 -13.13 5.42 -2.81
N SER A 6 -13.61 6.38 -3.59
CA SER A 6 -12.75 7.40 -4.20
C SER A 6 -12.05 8.25 -3.12
N LYS A 7 -12.79 8.67 -2.11
CA LYS A 7 -12.21 9.46 -1.02
C LYS A 7 -11.13 8.67 -0.28
N LYS A 8 -11.38 7.40 -0.04
CA LYS A 8 -10.38 6.53 0.59
C LYS A 8 -9.15 6.37 -0.28
N ALA A 9 -9.34 6.19 -1.58
CA ALA A 9 -8.22 6.02 -2.50
C ALA A 9 -7.34 7.26 -2.54
N ILE A 10 -7.94 8.44 -2.55
CA ILE A 10 -7.21 9.71 -2.54
C ILE A 10 -6.41 9.86 -1.24
N ALA A 11 -7.07 9.60 -0.11
CA ALA A 11 -6.41 9.72 1.18
C ALA A 11 -5.25 8.73 1.29
N LEU A 12 -5.44 7.54 0.80
CA LEU A 12 -4.44 6.50 0.82
C LEU A 12 -3.25 6.84 -0.07
N SER A 13 -3.53 7.40 -1.24
CA SER A 13 -2.48 7.84 -2.15
C SER A 13 -1.58 8.87 -1.50
N LYS A 14 -2.17 9.82 -0.78
CA LYS A 14 -1.40 10.84 -0.06
C LYS A 14 -0.56 10.24 1.05
N LYS A 15 -1.13 9.29 1.80
CA LYS A 15 -0.38 8.61 2.86
C LYS A 15 0.79 7.83 2.30
N ALA A 16 0.60 7.17 1.17
CA ALA A 16 1.66 6.41 0.52
C ALA A 16 2.78 7.33 0.02
N GLU A 17 2.42 8.48 -0.54
CA GLU A 17 3.40 9.48 -0.95
C GLU A 17 4.19 9.99 0.24
N ASP A 18 3.52 10.29 1.34
CA ASP A 18 4.18 10.76 2.56
C ASP A 18 5.14 9.69 3.10
N LEU A 19 4.71 8.44 3.08
CA LEU A 19 5.57 7.34 3.50
C LEU A 19 6.81 7.25 2.61
N ASN A 20 6.64 7.42 1.30
CA ASN A 20 7.75 7.35 0.36
C ASN A 20 8.79 8.45 0.62
N LYS A 21 8.34 9.59 1.13
CA LYS A 21 9.23 10.71 1.46
C LYS A 21 9.89 10.54 2.83
N ASN A 22 9.27 9.81 3.73
CA ASN A 22 9.69 9.74 5.13
C ASN A 22 9.84 8.29 5.59
N ILE A 23 10.62 7.51 4.86
CA ILE A 23 10.86 6.12 5.23
C ILE A 23 11.78 6.07 6.44
N PRO A 24 11.38 5.34 7.51
CA PRO A 24 12.25 5.19 8.67
C PRO A 24 13.63 4.65 8.27
N GLU A 25 14.67 5.15 8.91
CA GLU A 25 16.04 4.88 8.50
C GLU A 25 16.34 3.39 8.38
N LYS A 26 15.87 2.58 9.32
CA LYS A 26 16.12 1.14 9.29
C LYS A 26 15.53 0.45 8.06
N PHE A 27 14.52 1.04 7.44
CA PHE A 27 13.86 0.50 6.25
C PHE A 27 14.21 1.29 4.98
N ASN A 28 15.07 2.30 5.09
CA ASN A 28 15.36 3.20 3.98
C ASN A 28 16.48 2.64 3.12
N ASN A 29 16.12 1.77 2.20
CA ASN A 29 17.05 1.18 1.25
C ASN A 29 16.40 1.11 -0.14
N PRO A 30 17.17 0.87 -1.20
CA PRO A 30 16.62 0.87 -2.55
C PRO A 30 15.51 -0.15 -2.77
N GLN A 31 15.58 -1.30 -2.12
CA GLN A 31 14.58 -2.34 -2.27
C GLN A 31 13.23 -1.90 -1.70
N VAL A 32 13.24 -1.27 -0.53
CA VAL A 32 12.03 -0.75 0.08
C VAL A 32 11.49 0.42 -0.73
N LYS A 33 12.35 1.35 -1.11
CA LYS A 33 11.95 2.52 -1.89
C LYS A 33 11.28 2.11 -3.21
N SER A 34 11.86 1.13 -3.89
CA SER A 34 11.32 0.65 -5.15
C SER A 34 9.91 0.07 -4.96
N ARG A 35 9.73 -0.71 -3.91
CA ARG A 35 8.44 -1.34 -3.64
C ARG A 35 7.38 -0.32 -3.26
N ILE A 36 7.73 0.66 -2.45
CA ILE A 36 6.80 1.73 -2.10
C ILE A 36 6.44 2.55 -3.33
N SER A 37 7.42 2.85 -4.19
CA SER A 37 7.17 3.62 -5.41
C SER A 37 6.21 2.90 -6.35
N ILE A 38 6.31 1.59 -6.45
CA ILE A 38 5.37 0.79 -7.25
C ILE A 38 3.96 0.93 -6.70
N ILE A 39 3.81 0.81 -5.39
CA ILE A 39 2.50 0.95 -4.74
C ILE A 39 1.93 2.34 -4.98
N VAL A 40 2.75 3.39 -4.82
CA VAL A 40 2.32 4.76 -5.05
C VAL A 40 1.84 4.94 -6.49
N THR A 41 2.58 4.40 -7.44
CA THR A 41 2.21 4.49 -8.86
C THR A 41 0.87 3.82 -9.12
N GLN A 42 0.64 2.65 -8.52
CA GLN A 42 -0.62 1.93 -8.67
C GLN A 42 -1.79 2.69 -8.05
N LEU A 43 -1.56 3.31 -6.90
CA LEU A 43 -2.59 4.11 -6.24
C LEU A 43 -2.92 5.37 -7.03
N HIS A 44 -1.92 5.99 -7.65
CA HIS A 44 -2.17 7.14 -8.51
C HIS A 44 -2.99 6.73 -9.74
N ALA A 45 -2.70 5.56 -10.31
CA ALA A 45 -3.48 5.05 -11.43
C ALA A 45 -4.93 4.78 -11.02
N LEU A 46 -5.11 4.20 -9.84
CA LEU A 46 -6.45 3.94 -9.31
C LEU A 46 -7.22 5.25 -9.14
N ASP A 47 -6.58 6.25 -8.55
CA ASP A 47 -7.18 7.56 -8.35
C ASP A 47 -7.58 8.18 -9.69
N LEU A 48 -6.70 8.10 -10.69
CA LEU A 48 -6.98 8.62 -12.02
C LEU A 48 -8.20 7.93 -12.63
N TYR A 49 -8.26 6.61 -12.58
CA TYR A 49 -9.37 5.87 -13.18
C TYR A 49 -10.71 6.18 -12.51
N ILE A 50 -10.71 6.31 -11.19
CA ILE A 50 -11.94 6.59 -10.44
C ILE A 50 -12.52 7.96 -10.79
N ASN A 51 -11.67 8.90 -11.19
CA ASN A 51 -12.10 10.26 -11.49
C ASN A 51 -12.43 10.49 -12.97
N LEU A 52 -12.42 9.44 -13.79
CA LEU A 52 -12.84 9.56 -15.18
C LEU A 52 -14.36 9.56 -15.27
N ASP A 53 -14.89 10.23 -16.28
CA ASP A 53 -16.34 10.27 -16.52
C ASP A 53 -16.93 8.86 -16.65
N LYS A 54 -16.24 8.01 -17.37
CA LYS A 54 -16.58 6.59 -17.45
C LYS A 54 -15.49 5.81 -16.78
N ILE A 55 -15.79 5.24 -15.65
CA ILE A 55 -14.81 4.50 -14.85
C ILE A 55 -14.57 3.14 -15.53
N PRO A 56 -13.33 2.84 -15.93
CA PRO A 56 -13.01 1.54 -16.51
C PRO A 56 -12.95 0.48 -15.40
N ALA A 57 -14.10 -0.11 -15.11
CA ALA A 57 -14.24 -1.03 -13.98
C ALA A 57 -13.25 -2.19 -14.03
N ASP A 58 -12.98 -2.73 -15.22
CA ASP A 58 -12.03 -3.82 -15.39
C ASP A 58 -10.62 -3.41 -14.95
N LYS A 59 -10.22 -2.17 -15.25
CA LYS A 59 -8.89 -1.67 -14.84
C LYS A 59 -8.84 -1.41 -13.36
N VAL A 60 -9.90 -0.86 -12.80
CA VAL A 60 -9.97 -0.63 -11.35
C VAL A 60 -9.88 -1.95 -10.60
N VAL A 61 -10.66 -2.94 -11.03
CA VAL A 61 -10.66 -4.25 -10.37
C VAL A 61 -9.31 -4.92 -10.50
N SER A 62 -8.61 -4.78 -11.62
CA SER A 62 -7.31 -5.42 -11.82
C SER A 62 -6.20 -4.77 -11.00
N ILE A 63 -6.31 -3.48 -10.68
CA ILE A 63 -5.30 -2.80 -9.87
C ILE A 63 -5.28 -3.31 -8.44
N ILE A 64 -6.45 -3.63 -7.89
CA ILE A 64 -6.55 -4.01 -6.47
C ILE A 64 -5.67 -5.22 -6.11
N PRO A 65 -5.71 -6.33 -6.86
CA PRO A 65 -4.79 -7.43 -6.57
C PRO A 65 -3.33 -7.04 -6.72
N ASN A 66 -3.01 -6.14 -7.65
CA ASN A 66 -1.65 -5.68 -7.86
C ASN A 66 -1.15 -4.88 -6.67
N VAL A 67 -2.00 -4.02 -6.11
CA VAL A 67 -1.65 -3.28 -4.90
C VAL A 67 -1.44 -4.25 -3.74
N ASN A 68 -2.31 -5.24 -3.60
CA ASN A 68 -2.16 -6.24 -2.54
C ASN A 68 -0.86 -7.02 -2.67
N LYS A 69 -0.49 -7.40 -3.90
CA LYS A 69 0.81 -8.05 -4.14
C LYS A 69 1.97 -7.14 -3.78
N GLY A 70 1.86 -5.86 -4.11
CA GLY A 70 2.86 -4.88 -3.75
C GLY A 70 3.03 -4.77 -2.24
N LEU A 71 1.93 -4.76 -1.51
CA LEU A 71 1.97 -4.73 -0.05
C LEU A 71 2.60 -5.99 0.52
N GLN A 72 2.28 -7.14 -0.03
CA GLN A 72 2.89 -8.40 0.40
C GLN A 72 4.40 -8.39 0.15
N SER A 73 4.81 -7.89 -1.00
CA SER A 73 6.23 -7.78 -1.34
C SER A 73 6.95 -6.84 -0.39
N LEU A 74 6.32 -5.71 -0.05
CA LEU A 74 6.88 -4.76 0.90
C LEU A 74 7.00 -5.39 2.28
N GLN A 75 5.97 -6.10 2.73
CA GLN A 75 5.99 -6.78 4.01
C GLN A 75 7.12 -7.80 4.07
N ALA A 76 7.30 -8.59 3.01
CA ALA A 76 8.37 -9.57 2.95
C ALA A 76 9.74 -8.90 3.05
N GLN A 77 9.90 -7.73 2.42
CA GLN A 77 11.15 -7.00 2.49
C GLN A 77 11.41 -6.46 3.89
N PHE A 78 10.38 -5.98 4.58
CA PHE A 78 10.53 -5.56 5.97
C PHE A 78 10.96 -6.72 6.86
N GLN A 79 10.33 -7.87 6.69
CA GLN A 79 10.67 -9.06 7.46
C GLN A 79 12.12 -9.48 7.24
N GLU A 80 12.60 -9.38 6.01
CA GLU A 80 13.96 -9.71 5.68
C GLU A 80 14.94 -8.76 6.36
N ILE A 81 14.63 -7.46 6.38
CA ILE A 81 15.47 -6.47 7.05
C ILE A 81 15.54 -6.74 8.55
N LEU A 82 14.38 -7.00 9.16
CA LEU A 82 14.33 -7.28 10.61
C LEU A 82 15.11 -8.53 10.94
N ARG A 83 15.00 -9.57 10.11
CA ARG A 83 15.73 -10.81 10.31
C ARG A 83 17.24 -10.59 10.24
N LYS A 84 17.70 -9.82 9.27
CA LYS A 84 19.13 -9.57 9.07
C LYS A 84 19.73 -8.73 10.19
N GLU A 85 18.97 -7.77 10.70
CA GLU A 85 19.45 -6.88 11.75
C GLU A 85 19.28 -7.50 13.14
N LYS A 86 18.68 -8.67 13.21
CA LYS A 86 18.44 -9.37 14.48
C LYS A 86 17.67 -8.52 15.47
N ILE A 87 16.73 -7.74 14.96
CA ILE A 87 15.86 -6.92 15.80
C ILE A 87 14.89 -7.86 16.53
N PRO A 88 14.64 -7.63 17.85
CA PRO A 88 13.68 -8.44 18.57
C PRO A 88 12.34 -8.49 17.83
N MET A 89 11.77 -9.69 17.73
CA MET A 89 10.58 -9.91 16.93
C MET A 89 9.44 -8.98 17.35
N GLU A 90 9.22 -8.83 18.63
CA GLU A 90 8.12 -8.00 19.12
C GLU A 90 8.26 -6.55 18.68
N GLN A 91 9.46 -6.01 18.81
CA GLN A 91 9.72 -4.63 18.39
C GLN A 91 9.64 -4.50 16.88
N GLY A 92 10.19 -5.47 16.16
CA GLY A 92 10.16 -5.46 14.71
C GLY A 92 8.74 -5.52 14.17
N GLU A 93 7.89 -6.35 14.78
CA GLU A 93 6.50 -6.43 14.38
C GLU A 93 5.76 -5.13 14.64
N ALA A 94 6.01 -4.48 15.77
CA ALA A 94 5.37 -3.21 16.09
C ALA A 94 5.74 -2.14 15.07
N ASP A 95 7.02 -2.07 14.69
CA ASP A 95 7.49 -1.11 13.71
C ASP A 95 6.88 -1.40 12.33
N MET A 96 6.83 -2.67 11.96
CA MET A 96 6.28 -3.09 10.68
C MET A 96 4.80 -2.78 10.60
N ILE A 97 4.05 -3.07 11.65
CA ILE A 97 2.62 -2.79 11.70
C ILE A 97 2.38 -1.30 11.54
N ARG A 98 3.17 -0.48 12.22
CA ARG A 98 3.03 0.97 12.15
C ARG A 98 3.24 1.48 10.73
N MET A 99 4.23 0.95 10.03
CA MET A 99 4.47 1.33 8.64
C MET A 99 3.36 0.84 7.72
N LEU A 100 2.97 -0.41 7.87
CA LEU A 100 1.96 -1.01 7.00
C LEU A 100 0.58 -0.40 7.21
N ASP A 101 0.26 0.04 8.42
CA ASP A 101 -1.02 0.70 8.69
C ASP A 101 -1.19 1.95 7.84
N THR A 102 -0.11 2.61 7.48
CA THR A 102 -0.17 3.77 6.61
C THR A 102 -0.65 3.41 5.21
N THR A 103 -0.26 2.23 4.72
CA THR A 103 -0.60 1.80 3.36
C THR A 103 -1.69 0.74 3.33
N ARG A 104 -1.98 0.14 4.45
CA ARG A 104 -2.90 -1.00 4.56
C ARG A 104 -4.37 -0.62 4.57
N ALA A 105 -4.65 0.66 4.60
CA ALA A 105 -6.02 1.12 4.52
C ALA A 105 -6.61 0.91 3.13
N ILE A 106 -5.85 0.34 2.19
CA ILE A 106 -6.39 -0.01 0.89
C ILE A 106 -7.41 -1.13 1.06
N PRO A 107 -8.65 -0.90 0.60
CA PRO A 107 -9.60 -1.99 0.66
C PRO A 107 -9.10 -3.14 -0.20
N SER A 108 -8.95 -4.29 0.42
CA SER A 108 -8.64 -5.49 -0.33
C SER A 108 -9.85 -5.89 -1.15
N SER A 109 -9.68 -6.83 -2.06
CA SER A 109 -10.82 -7.33 -2.80
C SER A 109 -11.89 -7.86 -1.86
N LYS A 110 -11.51 -8.37 -0.70
CA LYS A 110 -12.47 -8.85 0.29
C LYS A 110 -13.27 -7.73 0.94
N THR A 111 -12.69 -6.54 1.06
CA THR A 111 -13.40 -5.43 1.69
C THR A 111 -14.16 -4.58 0.71
N ILE A 112 -13.75 -4.55 -0.54
CA ILE A 112 -14.46 -3.82 -1.59
C ILE A 112 -15.70 -4.58 -2.02
N LEU A 113 -15.56 -5.89 -2.16
CA LEU A 113 -16.68 -6.74 -2.49
C LEU A 113 -17.57 -6.89 -1.28
N PRO A 114 -18.87 -7.11 -1.48
CA PRO A 114 -19.73 -7.36 -0.34
C PRO A 114 -19.14 -8.42 0.53
N LYS A 115 -19.08 -8.13 1.78
CA LYS A 115 -18.48 -9.04 2.72
C LYS A 115 -19.33 -10.27 2.79
N ASN A 116 -18.73 -11.29 2.38
CA ASN A 116 -19.38 -12.53 2.53
C ASN A 116 -19.20 -13.07 3.88
#